data_f6adb4e85716c3f25e72cbd794309f90
#
_entry.id   f6adb4e85716c3f25e72cbd794309f90
#
_cell.length_a   1.000
_cell.length_b   1.000
_cell.length_c   1.000
_cell.angle_alpha   90.00
_cell.angle_beta   90.00
_cell.angle_gamma   90.00
#
_symmetry.space_group_name_H-M   'P 1'
#
loop_
_entity.id
_entity.type
_entity.pdbx_description
1 polymer ?
#
loop_
_entity_poly.entity_id
_entity_poly.type
_entity_poly.pdbx_seq_one_letter_code
_entity_poly.pdbx_strand_id
1 'polypeptide(L)'
;MTYTIAINGYGRIGRCVVRALYESERFLGQLTLGAINEIGCSDTLFHLTRYDSTHGRFPLSVEKTGKNMRIGKDVIHLFQEKNIVNLPWKDLNIDVVLDCTGVYNDRESAALHLLSGAKKVIYSHPAKDEVDATIVFGVNHHTLKKEHTVISNASCTTNCLIPILHVLDTHLGIESGVTTTIHSAMHDQPVIDAYNKDLRKTRSALQSIIPVSTSLDKGIARILPHMAGRFETLAIRVPTVNVSMMDITMTVNTDTHARQVNDLLVAASQNALSGILGVSDEQLVSCDFNHDPRSAVIDLPQTRVSGRRLVKVQAWFDNEWAYANRMLDTTIAALTTA
;
A
#
# COMPACT_ATOMS: atom_id res chain seq x y z
N MET A 1 25.04 -4.98 1.50
CA MET A 1 24.94 -3.67 2.19
C MET A 1 23.57 -3.59 2.84
N THR A 2 23.52 -3.09 4.07
CA THR A 2 22.24 -2.84 4.75
C THR A 2 21.96 -1.36 4.67
N TYR A 3 20.76 -0.99 4.26
CA TYR A 3 20.32 0.41 4.13
C TYR A 3 19.52 0.85 5.36
N THR A 4 19.70 2.10 5.76
CA THR A 4 19.01 2.67 6.92
C THR A 4 17.79 3.47 6.49
N ILE A 5 16.62 3.10 7.01
CA ILE A 5 15.36 3.81 6.74
C ILE A 5 14.91 4.59 7.97
N ALA A 6 14.17 5.67 7.74
CA ALA A 6 13.41 6.37 8.76
C ALA A 6 11.93 6.41 8.38
N ILE A 7 11.06 6.45 9.38
CA ILE A 7 9.61 6.60 9.19
C ILE A 7 9.20 7.97 9.72
N ASN A 8 8.55 8.76 8.88
CA ASN A 8 7.88 10.00 9.27
C ASN A 8 6.37 9.76 9.30
N GLY A 9 5.76 9.85 10.48
CA GLY A 9 4.36 9.48 10.73
C GLY A 9 4.19 8.00 11.11
N TYR A 10 3.85 7.77 12.36
CA TYR A 10 3.73 6.42 12.94
C TYR A 10 2.28 6.01 13.17
N GLY A 11 1.43 6.33 12.19
CA GLY A 11 0.03 5.91 12.09
C GLY A 11 -0.13 4.43 11.74
N ARG A 12 -1.27 4.03 11.16
CA ARG A 12 -1.53 2.63 10.76
C ARG A 12 -0.44 2.09 9.84
N ILE A 13 -0.15 2.80 8.74
CA ILE A 13 0.82 2.32 7.74
C ILE A 13 2.25 2.32 8.30
N GLY A 14 2.69 3.37 8.99
CA GLY A 14 4.03 3.40 9.59
C GLY A 14 4.26 2.23 10.55
N ARG A 15 3.28 1.88 11.39
CA ARG A 15 3.36 0.70 12.27
C ARG A 15 3.35 -0.62 11.51
N CYS A 16 2.52 -0.76 10.47
CA CYS A 16 2.52 -1.96 9.63
C CYS A 16 3.84 -2.14 8.88
N VAL A 17 4.49 -1.05 8.44
CA VAL A 17 5.82 -1.10 7.82
C VAL A 17 6.87 -1.63 8.81
N VAL A 18 6.85 -1.15 10.08
CA VAL A 18 7.75 -1.68 11.11
C VAL A 18 7.48 -3.15 11.37
N ARG A 19 6.22 -3.55 11.51
CA ARG A 19 5.86 -4.96 11.67
C ARG A 19 6.35 -5.81 10.51
N ALA A 20 6.07 -5.41 9.27
CA ALA A 20 6.48 -6.15 8.07
C ALA A 20 8.01 -6.28 7.98
N LEU A 21 8.74 -5.24 8.37
CA LEU A 21 10.21 -5.26 8.40
C LEU A 21 10.75 -6.34 9.36
N TYR A 22 10.17 -6.46 10.55
CA TYR A 22 10.68 -7.37 11.58
C TYR A 22 10.05 -8.76 11.54
N GLU A 23 8.89 -8.93 10.93
CA GLU A 23 8.19 -10.22 10.81
C GLU A 23 8.56 -10.98 9.54
N SER A 24 9.18 -10.33 8.55
CA SER A 24 9.56 -10.95 7.28
C SER A 24 11.07 -11.12 7.15
N GLU A 25 11.53 -12.37 7.04
CA GLU A 25 12.94 -12.67 6.76
C GLU A 25 13.46 -12.05 5.46
N ARG A 26 12.57 -11.75 4.52
CA ARG A 26 12.89 -11.16 3.22
C ARG A 26 13.52 -9.78 3.33
N PHE A 27 13.16 -8.99 4.34
CA PHE A 27 13.67 -7.63 4.52
C PHE A 27 14.84 -7.55 5.51
N LEU A 28 14.95 -8.55 6.39
CA LEU A 28 16.03 -8.62 7.36
C LEU A 28 17.40 -8.70 6.67
N GLY A 29 18.35 -7.90 7.13
CA GLY A 29 19.69 -7.81 6.55
C GLY A 29 19.80 -6.89 5.32
N GLN A 30 18.69 -6.49 4.70
CA GLN A 30 18.68 -5.50 3.63
C GLN A 30 18.33 -4.10 4.13
N LEU A 31 17.38 -4.00 5.07
CA LEU A 31 16.93 -2.75 5.67
C LEU A 31 17.12 -2.76 7.18
N THR A 32 17.42 -1.61 7.75
CA THR A 32 17.49 -1.35 9.20
C THR A 32 16.68 -0.10 9.50
N LEU A 33 15.84 -0.14 10.53
CA LEU A 33 15.10 1.02 11.00
C LEU A 33 15.99 1.87 11.93
N GLY A 34 16.39 3.05 11.48
CA GLY A 34 17.24 3.97 12.26
C GLY A 34 16.44 4.96 13.10
N ALA A 35 15.29 5.41 12.60
CA ALA A 35 14.53 6.45 13.28
C ALA A 35 13.02 6.41 12.97
N ILE A 36 12.25 6.94 13.91
CA ILE A 36 10.81 7.23 13.76
C ILE A 36 10.57 8.67 14.22
N ASN A 37 9.90 9.46 13.41
CA ASN A 37 9.35 10.75 13.79
C ASN A 37 7.82 10.64 13.92
N GLU A 38 7.30 10.95 15.11
CA GLU A 38 5.86 10.95 15.39
C GLU A 38 5.55 12.04 16.39
N ILE A 39 4.64 12.95 16.04
CA ILE A 39 4.27 14.11 16.89
C ILE A 39 3.39 13.73 18.09
N GLY A 40 2.86 12.53 18.11
CA GLY A 40 2.06 12.00 19.21
C GLY A 40 2.89 11.64 20.46
N CYS A 41 2.19 11.21 21.51
CA CYS A 41 2.82 10.82 22.77
C CYS A 41 3.67 9.56 22.62
N SER A 42 4.90 9.59 23.15
CA SER A 42 5.83 8.46 23.06
C SER A 42 5.28 7.19 23.73
N ASP A 43 4.60 7.29 24.88
CA ASP A 43 4.07 6.10 25.57
C ASP A 43 2.98 5.40 24.75
N THR A 44 2.14 6.18 24.05
CA THR A 44 1.18 5.68 23.08
C THR A 44 1.88 4.96 21.91
N LEU A 45 2.99 5.52 21.43
CA LEU A 45 3.80 4.93 20.37
C LEU A 45 4.30 3.53 20.77
N PHE A 46 4.89 3.38 21.96
CA PHE A 46 5.33 2.07 22.47
C PHE A 46 4.16 1.09 22.63
N HIS A 47 3.03 1.55 23.17
CA HIS A 47 1.85 0.72 23.36
C HIS A 47 1.32 0.19 22.04
N LEU A 48 1.12 1.07 21.04
CA LEU A 48 0.59 0.70 19.73
C LEU A 48 1.59 -0.07 18.86
N THR A 49 2.87 -0.04 19.15
CA THR A 49 3.85 -0.95 18.53
C THR A 49 3.67 -2.38 19.05
N ARG A 50 3.47 -2.53 20.37
CA ARG A 50 3.31 -3.85 21.02
C ARG A 50 1.97 -4.51 20.69
N TYR A 51 0.91 -3.71 20.62
CA TYR A 51 -0.46 -4.21 20.53
C TYR A 51 -1.20 -3.57 19.36
N ASP A 52 -1.79 -4.40 18.53
CA ASP A 52 -2.62 -3.97 17.41
C ASP A 52 -3.89 -4.82 17.38
N SER A 53 -5.05 -4.16 17.24
CA SER A 53 -6.35 -4.86 17.25
C SER A 53 -6.56 -5.72 16.01
N THR A 54 -5.89 -5.41 14.92
CA THR A 54 -6.00 -6.09 13.63
C THR A 54 -4.90 -7.14 13.46
N HIS A 55 -3.64 -6.76 13.76
CA HIS A 55 -2.45 -7.57 13.53
C HIS A 55 -1.93 -8.27 14.80
N GLY A 56 -2.59 -8.06 15.94
CA GLY A 56 -2.26 -8.76 17.18
C GLY A 56 -1.02 -8.22 17.91
N ARG A 57 -0.42 -9.06 18.76
CA ARG A 57 0.80 -8.69 19.49
C ARG A 57 2.01 -8.72 18.58
N PHE A 58 2.88 -7.72 18.74
CA PHE A 58 4.16 -7.71 18.04
C PHE A 58 5.06 -8.87 18.55
N PRO A 59 5.71 -9.62 17.65
CA PRO A 59 6.40 -10.87 18.06
C PRO A 59 7.70 -10.62 18.82
N LEU A 60 8.31 -9.43 18.68
CA LEU A 60 9.57 -9.09 19.34
C LEU A 60 9.34 -8.21 20.56
N SER A 61 10.31 -8.21 21.48
CA SER A 61 10.33 -7.27 22.60
C SER A 61 10.47 -5.83 22.11
N VAL A 62 9.65 -4.95 22.67
CA VAL A 62 9.72 -3.49 22.43
C VAL A 62 9.94 -2.80 23.75
N GLU A 63 11.09 -2.16 23.90
CA GLU A 63 11.54 -1.55 25.16
C GLU A 63 11.83 -0.06 24.97
N LYS A 64 11.56 0.72 26.02
CA LYS A 64 11.94 2.12 26.08
C LYS A 64 13.37 2.24 26.65
N THR A 65 14.28 2.83 25.89
CA THR A 65 15.66 3.03 26.30
C THR A 65 16.00 4.52 26.22
N GLY A 66 15.79 5.25 27.31
CA GLY A 66 15.87 6.70 27.32
C GLY A 66 14.84 7.32 26.37
N LYS A 67 15.31 8.07 25.36
CA LYS A 67 14.47 8.67 24.30
C LYS A 67 14.30 7.75 23.07
N ASN A 68 14.85 6.54 23.11
CA ASN A 68 14.85 5.62 21.97
C ASN A 68 13.92 4.45 22.21
N MET A 69 13.58 3.74 21.13
CA MET A 69 12.91 2.46 21.14
C MET A 69 13.92 1.36 20.82
N ARG A 70 13.88 0.25 21.56
CA ARG A 70 14.59 -0.98 21.21
C ARG A 70 13.60 -2.02 20.71
N ILE A 71 13.86 -2.57 19.54
CA ILE A 71 13.15 -3.73 18.99
C ILE A 71 14.19 -4.83 18.77
N GLY A 72 14.11 -5.90 19.54
CA GLY A 72 15.15 -6.93 19.53
C GLY A 72 16.53 -6.34 19.82
N LYS A 73 17.43 -6.40 18.86
CA LYS A 73 18.81 -5.84 18.95
C LYS A 73 18.91 -4.38 18.47
N ASP A 74 17.93 -3.88 17.73
CA ASP A 74 17.99 -2.59 17.06
C ASP A 74 17.56 -1.45 18.00
N VAL A 75 18.30 -0.37 17.97
CA VAL A 75 18.01 0.87 18.71
C VAL A 75 17.52 1.92 17.73
N ILE A 76 16.28 2.35 17.88
CA ILE A 76 15.57 3.24 16.97
C ILE A 76 15.44 4.61 17.62
N HIS A 77 15.94 5.64 16.98
CA HIS A 77 15.83 7.01 17.47
C HIS A 77 14.39 7.53 17.32
N LEU A 78 13.85 8.12 18.37
CA LEU A 78 12.49 8.67 18.37
C LEU A 78 12.54 10.19 18.37
N PHE A 79 11.79 10.80 17.46
CA PHE A 79 11.64 12.25 17.35
C PHE A 79 10.16 12.64 17.47
N GLN A 80 9.91 13.86 17.94
CA GLN A 80 8.60 14.51 18.01
C GLN A 80 8.68 15.89 17.32
N GLU A 81 9.25 15.92 16.13
CA GLU A 81 9.56 17.14 15.40
C GLU A 81 8.49 17.42 14.33
N LYS A 82 7.90 18.61 14.39
CA LYS A 82 6.91 19.06 13.40
C LYS A 82 7.55 19.63 12.15
N ASN A 83 8.70 20.28 12.32
CA ASN A 83 9.42 20.88 11.19
C ASN A 83 10.44 19.88 10.64
N ILE A 84 10.13 19.32 9.45
CA ILE A 84 10.92 18.29 8.79
C ILE A 84 12.41 18.67 8.68
N VAL A 85 12.73 19.96 8.45
CA VAL A 85 14.12 20.44 8.26
C VAL A 85 14.98 20.21 9.50
N ASN A 86 14.37 20.15 10.70
CA ASN A 86 15.09 19.95 11.96
C ASN A 86 15.38 18.46 12.25
N LEU A 87 14.90 17.54 11.43
CA LEU A 87 15.12 16.12 11.62
C LEU A 87 16.56 15.74 11.20
N PRO A 88 17.32 15.00 12.05
CA PRO A 88 18.75 14.79 11.84
C PRO A 88 19.04 13.61 10.87
N TRP A 89 18.42 13.59 9.69
CA TRP A 89 18.59 12.48 8.76
C TRP A 89 20.02 12.30 8.29
N LYS A 90 20.76 13.40 8.14
CA LYS A 90 22.18 13.38 7.77
C LYS A 90 23.04 12.69 8.84
N ASP A 91 22.85 13.06 10.11
CA ASP A 91 23.66 12.55 11.21
C ASP A 91 23.40 11.05 11.47
N LEU A 92 22.18 10.61 11.16
CA LEU A 92 21.76 9.21 11.26
C LEU A 92 22.04 8.40 9.98
N ASN A 93 22.63 9.01 8.95
CA ASN A 93 22.90 8.38 7.65
C ASN A 93 21.64 7.70 7.05
N ILE A 94 20.50 8.38 7.08
CA ILE A 94 19.25 7.85 6.53
C ILE A 94 19.32 7.77 5.02
N ASP A 95 19.17 6.56 4.47
CA ASP A 95 19.13 6.34 3.03
C ASP A 95 17.75 6.70 2.46
N VAL A 96 16.67 6.29 3.14
CA VAL A 96 15.29 6.58 2.70
C VAL A 96 14.42 6.99 3.87
N VAL A 97 13.64 8.04 3.68
CA VAL A 97 12.50 8.36 4.55
C VAL A 97 11.24 7.80 3.93
N LEU A 98 10.52 7.00 4.69
CA LEU A 98 9.16 6.56 4.38
C LEU A 98 8.20 7.56 5.01
N ASP A 99 7.60 8.44 4.20
CA ASP A 99 6.59 9.37 4.71
C ASP A 99 5.22 8.69 4.77
N CYS A 100 4.81 8.39 5.98
CA CYS A 100 3.55 7.73 6.32
C CYS A 100 2.57 8.67 7.04
N THR A 101 2.78 9.99 6.95
CA THR A 101 1.95 10.99 7.62
C THR A 101 0.57 11.14 7.00
N GLY A 102 0.46 10.90 5.68
CA GLY A 102 -0.75 11.21 4.92
C GLY A 102 -1.01 12.71 4.73
N VAL A 103 -0.09 13.56 5.20
CA VAL A 103 -0.19 15.02 5.13
C VAL A 103 0.58 15.58 3.93
N TYR A 104 1.79 15.11 3.73
CA TYR A 104 2.71 15.56 2.69
C TYR A 104 2.62 14.65 1.47
N ASN A 105 2.45 15.22 0.28
CA ASN A 105 2.27 14.42 -0.94
C ASN A 105 2.82 15.11 -2.21
N ASP A 106 3.69 16.09 -2.05
CA ASP A 106 4.27 16.86 -3.15
C ASP A 106 5.80 16.89 -3.07
N ARG A 107 6.41 17.36 -4.16
CA ARG A 107 7.86 17.46 -4.27
C ARG A 107 8.45 18.46 -3.29
N GLU A 108 7.74 19.54 -2.98
CA GLU A 108 8.20 20.59 -2.08
C GLU A 108 8.38 20.03 -0.65
N SER A 109 7.38 19.32 -0.15
CA SER A 109 7.46 18.67 1.17
C SER A 109 8.55 17.59 1.22
N ALA A 110 8.72 16.81 0.15
CA ALA A 110 9.80 15.82 0.06
C ALA A 110 11.19 16.49 0.08
N ALA A 111 11.33 17.65 -0.55
CA ALA A 111 12.60 18.39 -0.57
C ALA A 111 13.08 18.76 0.83
N LEU A 112 12.18 18.95 1.79
CA LEU A 112 12.54 19.21 3.20
C LEU A 112 13.27 18.02 3.84
N HIS A 113 12.84 16.79 3.54
CA HIS A 113 13.54 15.59 3.99
C HIS A 113 14.92 15.44 3.32
N LEU A 114 15.01 15.76 2.03
CA LEU A 114 16.29 15.73 1.32
C LEU A 114 17.25 16.79 1.86
N LEU A 115 16.77 17.99 2.19
CA LEU A 115 17.57 19.05 2.84
C LEU A 115 18.06 18.63 4.23
N SER A 116 17.26 17.85 4.98
CA SER A 116 17.66 17.28 6.27
C SER A 116 18.69 16.15 6.13
N GLY A 117 18.97 15.71 4.90
CA GLY A 117 20.03 14.75 4.58
C GLY A 117 19.58 13.34 4.25
N ALA A 118 18.29 13.07 4.08
CA ALA A 118 17.82 11.82 3.48
C ALA A 118 18.23 11.75 2.01
N LYS A 119 18.58 10.56 1.52
CA LYS A 119 18.96 10.40 0.11
C LYS A 119 17.73 10.26 -0.80
N LYS A 120 16.66 9.64 -0.31
CA LYS A 120 15.39 9.44 -1.02
C LYS A 120 14.20 9.58 -0.07
N VAL A 121 13.03 9.87 -0.64
CA VAL A 121 11.74 9.92 0.07
C VAL A 121 10.75 9.05 -0.66
N ILE A 122 10.02 8.20 0.05
CA ILE A 122 8.94 7.38 -0.50
C ILE A 122 7.65 7.70 0.25
N TYR A 123 6.65 8.19 -0.47
CA TYR A 123 5.32 8.45 0.07
C TYR A 123 4.48 7.17 0.16
N SER A 124 3.81 6.97 1.28
CA SER A 124 2.88 5.86 1.53
C SER A 124 1.47 6.10 0.98
N HIS A 125 1.32 6.93 -0.02
CA HIS A 125 0.03 7.29 -0.63
C HIS A 125 0.27 7.95 -2.00
N PRO A 126 -0.78 8.13 -2.82
CA PRO A 126 -0.65 8.80 -4.09
C PRO A 126 -0.11 10.22 -3.91
N ALA A 127 0.98 10.53 -4.58
CA ALA A 127 1.53 11.86 -4.61
C ALA A 127 0.81 12.73 -5.66
N LYS A 128 0.87 14.04 -5.46
CA LYS A 128 0.54 15.02 -6.50
C LYS A 128 1.48 14.82 -7.69
N ASP A 129 1.20 15.51 -8.78
CA ASP A 129 2.06 15.52 -9.95
C ASP A 129 3.48 15.99 -9.56
N GLU A 130 4.50 15.68 -10.38
CA GLU A 130 5.89 16.13 -10.22
C GLU A 130 6.79 15.30 -9.25
N VAL A 131 6.35 14.16 -8.74
CA VAL A 131 7.31 13.21 -8.15
C VAL A 131 8.06 12.45 -9.25
N ASP A 132 9.27 11.98 -8.94
CA ASP A 132 10.13 11.34 -9.96
C ASP A 132 9.52 10.03 -10.49
N ALA A 133 8.84 9.27 -9.64
CA ALA A 133 8.18 8.04 -10.03
C ALA A 133 6.99 7.70 -9.11
N THR A 134 5.96 7.09 -9.69
CA THR A 134 4.90 6.40 -8.96
C THR A 134 5.00 4.91 -9.26
N ILE A 135 5.19 4.10 -8.25
CA ILE A 135 5.54 2.68 -8.39
C ILE A 135 4.43 1.78 -7.89
N VAL A 136 4.10 0.80 -8.71
CA VAL A 136 3.41 -0.43 -8.32
C VAL A 136 4.40 -1.56 -8.49
N PHE A 137 4.92 -2.06 -7.37
CA PHE A 137 5.94 -3.09 -7.39
C PHE A 137 5.41 -4.38 -8.06
N GLY A 138 6.23 -5.00 -8.88
CA GLY A 138 5.86 -6.13 -9.74
C GLY A 138 5.49 -5.69 -11.16
N VAL A 139 4.98 -4.46 -11.36
CA VAL A 139 4.56 -3.99 -12.69
C VAL A 139 5.53 -2.99 -13.29
N ASN A 140 5.83 -1.90 -12.60
CA ASN A 140 6.68 -0.84 -13.16
C ASN A 140 7.92 -0.49 -12.32
N HIS A 141 8.26 -1.27 -11.28
CA HIS A 141 9.43 -1.00 -10.44
C HIS A 141 10.75 -0.99 -11.21
N HIS A 142 10.81 -1.70 -12.35
CA HIS A 142 11.96 -1.70 -13.26
C HIS A 142 12.21 -0.34 -13.95
N THR A 143 11.25 0.60 -13.88
CA THR A 143 11.42 1.96 -14.40
C THR A 143 12.12 2.90 -13.41
N LEU A 144 12.36 2.44 -12.18
CA LEU A 144 13.13 3.20 -11.21
C LEU A 144 14.54 3.50 -11.75
N LYS A 145 15.03 4.69 -11.41
CA LYS A 145 16.36 5.14 -11.78
C LYS A 145 17.09 5.65 -10.54
N LYS A 146 18.41 5.63 -10.59
CA LYS A 146 19.27 6.07 -9.48
C LYS A 146 18.98 7.52 -9.07
N GLU A 147 18.73 8.38 -10.02
CA GLU A 147 18.42 9.79 -9.82
C GLU A 147 17.01 10.06 -9.25
N HIS A 148 16.12 9.08 -9.23
CA HIS A 148 14.81 9.25 -8.61
C HIS A 148 14.96 9.37 -7.10
N THR A 149 14.63 10.53 -6.56
CA THR A 149 14.76 10.87 -5.14
C THR A 149 13.42 10.98 -4.42
N VAL A 150 12.35 11.30 -5.16
CA VAL A 150 10.98 11.43 -4.63
C VAL A 150 10.06 10.45 -5.34
N ILE A 151 9.60 9.46 -4.60
CA ILE A 151 8.85 8.32 -5.14
C ILE A 151 7.51 8.20 -4.40
N SER A 152 6.46 7.83 -5.10
CA SER A 152 5.18 7.42 -4.50
C SER A 152 4.99 5.91 -4.67
N ASN A 153 4.56 5.23 -3.61
CA ASN A 153 4.16 3.82 -3.65
C ASN A 153 2.69 3.64 -4.10
N ALA A 154 2.10 4.64 -4.76
CA ALA A 154 0.70 4.67 -5.17
C ALA A 154 -0.27 4.48 -3.97
N SER A 155 -1.44 3.89 -4.19
CA SER A 155 -2.40 3.52 -3.13
C SER A 155 -2.50 2.01 -2.96
N CYS A 156 -3.07 1.54 -1.84
CA CYS A 156 -3.35 0.12 -1.64
C CYS A 156 -4.28 -0.44 -2.74
N THR A 157 -5.28 0.34 -3.16
CA THR A 157 -6.20 -0.03 -4.24
C THR A 157 -5.51 -0.11 -5.60
N THR A 158 -4.59 0.83 -5.89
CA THR A 158 -3.78 0.80 -7.11
C THR A 158 -2.86 -0.43 -7.13
N ASN A 159 -2.22 -0.75 -5.99
CA ASN A 159 -1.37 -1.94 -5.86
C ASN A 159 -2.14 -3.25 -6.04
N CYS A 160 -3.42 -3.29 -5.65
CA CYS A 160 -4.28 -4.45 -5.91
C CYS A 160 -4.68 -4.55 -7.39
N LEU A 161 -5.18 -3.47 -7.97
CA LEU A 161 -5.82 -3.47 -9.28
C LEU A 161 -4.82 -3.62 -10.44
N ILE A 162 -3.73 -2.86 -10.42
CA ILE A 162 -2.80 -2.74 -11.56
C ILE A 162 -2.18 -4.07 -11.99
N PRO A 163 -1.71 -4.95 -11.09
CA PRO A 163 -1.20 -6.26 -11.50
C PRO A 163 -2.23 -7.10 -12.27
N ILE A 164 -3.50 -7.04 -11.87
CA ILE A 164 -4.60 -7.76 -12.52
C ILE A 164 -4.84 -7.20 -13.92
N LEU A 165 -4.97 -5.87 -14.03
CA LEU A 165 -5.17 -5.20 -15.33
C LEU A 165 -3.98 -5.45 -16.27
N HIS A 166 -2.76 -5.38 -15.76
CA HIS A 166 -1.56 -5.64 -16.55
C HIS A 166 -1.55 -7.02 -17.18
N VAL A 167 -1.89 -8.06 -16.42
CA VAL A 167 -1.98 -9.45 -16.93
C VAL A 167 -3.07 -9.58 -17.98
N LEU A 168 -4.29 -9.12 -17.66
CA LEU A 168 -5.44 -9.32 -18.53
C LEU A 168 -5.37 -8.46 -19.79
N ASP A 169 -4.84 -7.27 -19.71
CA ASP A 169 -4.62 -6.42 -20.89
C ASP A 169 -3.57 -6.99 -21.83
N THR A 170 -2.47 -7.49 -21.30
CA THR A 170 -1.40 -8.09 -22.10
C THR A 170 -1.89 -9.28 -22.92
N HIS A 171 -2.81 -10.09 -22.38
CA HIS A 171 -3.26 -11.32 -23.03
C HIS A 171 -4.58 -11.22 -23.77
N LEU A 172 -5.49 -10.37 -23.31
CA LEU A 172 -6.85 -10.29 -23.84
C LEU A 172 -7.17 -8.94 -24.47
N GLY A 173 -6.37 -7.91 -24.15
CA GLY A 173 -6.65 -6.52 -24.51
C GLY A 173 -7.90 -5.99 -23.80
N ILE A 174 -7.76 -4.92 -23.00
CA ILE A 174 -8.89 -4.33 -22.30
C ILE A 174 -9.42 -3.13 -23.08
N GLU A 175 -10.68 -3.16 -23.45
CA GLU A 175 -11.38 -2.08 -24.13
C GLU A 175 -11.81 -1.00 -23.11
N SER A 176 -12.57 -1.40 -22.11
CA SER A 176 -13.10 -0.51 -21.04
C SER A 176 -13.52 -1.32 -19.82
N GLY A 177 -13.76 -0.66 -18.70
CA GLY A 177 -14.23 -1.33 -17.50
C GLY A 177 -14.76 -0.40 -16.41
N VAL A 178 -15.36 -1.02 -15.41
CA VAL A 178 -15.78 -0.39 -14.16
C VAL A 178 -15.22 -1.18 -12.99
N THR A 179 -14.67 -0.49 -12.02
CA THR A 179 -14.23 -1.13 -10.78
C THR A 179 -14.94 -0.56 -9.57
N THR A 180 -15.27 -1.44 -8.63
CA THR A 180 -15.77 -1.03 -7.32
C THR A 180 -14.85 -1.58 -6.23
N THR A 181 -14.21 -0.68 -5.50
CA THR A 181 -13.49 -1.06 -4.28
C THR A 181 -14.47 -1.17 -3.12
N ILE A 182 -14.68 -2.37 -2.60
CA ILE A 182 -15.40 -2.62 -1.35
C ILE A 182 -14.34 -2.59 -0.24
N HIS A 183 -14.20 -1.43 0.40
CA HIS A 183 -13.05 -1.11 1.26
C HIS A 183 -13.43 -1.16 2.74
N SER A 184 -12.56 -1.71 3.55
CA SER A 184 -12.69 -1.66 5.01
C SER A 184 -12.80 -0.22 5.52
N ALA A 185 -13.36 -0.03 6.71
CA ALA A 185 -13.45 1.25 7.39
C ALA A 185 -12.05 1.85 7.61
N MET A 186 -11.95 3.16 7.52
CA MET A 186 -10.70 3.88 7.78
C MET A 186 -10.90 4.88 8.93
N HIS A 187 -9.80 5.32 9.53
CA HIS A 187 -9.83 6.24 10.67
C HIS A 187 -10.35 7.65 10.33
N ASP A 188 -10.54 7.98 9.05
CA ASP A 188 -11.20 9.21 8.59
C ASP A 188 -12.74 9.13 8.69
N GLN A 189 -13.27 8.02 9.20
CA GLN A 189 -14.67 7.77 9.44
C GLN A 189 -14.94 7.66 10.94
N PRO A 190 -15.97 8.34 11.48
CA PRO A 190 -16.28 8.29 12.90
C PRO A 190 -16.92 6.94 13.28
N VAL A 191 -16.72 6.52 14.53
CA VAL A 191 -17.40 5.34 15.10
C VAL A 191 -18.91 5.62 15.27
N ILE A 192 -19.27 6.83 15.71
CA ILE A 192 -20.63 7.37 15.80
C ILE A 192 -20.70 8.68 15.01
N ASP A 193 -21.88 9.10 14.57
CA ASP A 193 -22.07 10.30 13.72
C ASP A 193 -21.28 11.50 14.26
N ALA A 194 -20.48 12.14 13.39
CA ALA A 194 -19.65 13.29 13.73
C ALA A 194 -19.51 14.25 12.53
N TYR A 195 -19.05 15.46 12.80
CA TYR A 195 -18.84 16.45 11.75
C TYR A 195 -17.76 16.02 10.75
N ASN A 196 -18.09 16.11 9.46
CA ASN A 196 -17.16 15.96 8.35
C ASN A 196 -17.60 16.87 7.20
N LYS A 197 -16.66 17.33 6.37
CA LYS A 197 -16.96 18.12 5.16
C LYS A 197 -17.71 17.29 4.11
N ASP A 198 -17.42 16.01 4.01
CA ASP A 198 -18.16 15.04 3.20
C ASP A 198 -19.35 14.53 4.03
N LEU A 199 -20.58 14.85 3.61
CA LEU A 199 -21.80 14.48 4.33
C LEU A 199 -21.95 12.97 4.50
N ARG A 200 -21.49 12.15 3.57
CA ARG A 200 -21.53 10.70 3.69
C ARG A 200 -20.58 10.19 4.78
N LYS A 201 -19.42 10.85 4.94
CA LYS A 201 -18.44 10.52 5.98
C LYS A 201 -18.80 11.05 7.37
N THR A 202 -19.94 11.73 7.54
CA THR A 202 -20.46 12.09 8.87
C THR A 202 -21.05 10.91 9.62
N ARG A 203 -21.33 9.80 8.93
CA ARG A 203 -22.10 8.67 9.44
C ARG A 203 -21.19 7.57 10.01
N SER A 204 -21.76 6.83 10.97
CA SER A 204 -21.08 5.75 11.67
C SER A 204 -20.47 4.72 10.73
N ALA A 205 -19.16 4.48 10.86
CA ALA A 205 -18.44 3.46 10.12
C ALA A 205 -18.87 2.02 10.46
N LEU A 206 -19.42 1.81 11.67
CA LEU A 206 -19.81 0.46 12.15
C LEU A 206 -21.19 0.03 11.66
N GLN A 207 -22.03 0.95 11.19
CA GLN A 207 -23.43 0.68 10.86
C GLN A 207 -23.80 1.05 9.42
N SER A 208 -22.83 1.56 8.64
CA SER A 208 -23.15 2.16 7.35
C SER A 208 -22.32 1.57 6.22
N ILE A 209 -22.96 1.37 5.07
CA ILE A 209 -22.30 1.20 3.78
C ILE A 209 -22.18 2.60 3.17
N ILE A 210 -20.95 3.09 2.96
CA ILE A 210 -20.72 4.50 2.63
C ILE A 210 -20.00 4.60 1.27
N PRO A 211 -20.68 5.07 0.20
CA PRO A 211 -20.02 5.44 -1.04
C PRO A 211 -19.09 6.63 -0.81
N VAL A 212 -17.86 6.55 -1.29
CA VAL A 212 -16.84 7.60 -1.17
C VAL A 212 -16.16 7.86 -2.51
N SER A 213 -15.64 9.06 -2.66
CA SER A 213 -14.86 9.42 -3.84
C SER A 213 -13.52 8.66 -3.86
N THR A 214 -13.06 8.32 -5.05
CA THR A 214 -11.75 7.70 -5.29
C THR A 214 -11.08 8.38 -6.48
N SER A 215 -9.75 8.31 -6.53
CA SER A 215 -8.93 8.75 -7.66
C SER A 215 -8.17 7.57 -8.28
N LEU A 216 -8.74 6.37 -8.21
CA LEU A 216 -8.12 5.16 -8.72
C LEU A 216 -7.95 5.20 -10.24
N ASP A 217 -8.86 5.85 -10.96
CA ASP A 217 -8.77 6.17 -12.40
C ASP A 217 -7.45 6.88 -12.75
N LYS A 218 -7.09 7.91 -11.96
CA LYS A 218 -5.81 8.61 -12.11
C LYS A 218 -4.62 7.71 -11.81
N GLY A 219 -4.76 6.82 -10.84
CA GLY A 219 -3.76 5.80 -10.53
C GLY A 219 -3.53 4.85 -11.69
N ILE A 220 -4.61 4.36 -12.35
CA ILE A 220 -4.53 3.54 -13.56
C ILE A 220 -3.80 4.30 -14.67
N ALA A 221 -4.25 5.51 -14.99
CA ALA A 221 -3.66 6.32 -16.07
C ALA A 221 -2.17 6.64 -15.84
N ARG A 222 -1.75 6.78 -14.59
CA ARG A 222 -0.34 7.07 -14.25
C ARG A 222 0.57 5.86 -14.45
N ILE A 223 0.11 4.65 -14.14
CA ILE A 223 0.91 3.42 -14.23
C ILE A 223 0.76 2.75 -15.60
N LEU A 224 -0.44 2.78 -16.17
CA LEU A 224 -0.79 2.23 -17.48
C LEU A 224 -1.37 3.34 -18.36
N PRO A 225 -0.53 4.24 -18.92
CA PRO A 225 -1.02 5.44 -19.63
C PRO A 225 -1.93 5.13 -20.82
N HIS A 226 -1.74 3.98 -21.48
CA HIS A 226 -2.59 3.54 -22.58
C HIS A 226 -4.02 3.16 -22.14
N MET A 227 -4.25 3.02 -20.85
CA MET A 227 -5.59 2.77 -20.26
C MET A 227 -6.28 4.04 -19.75
N ALA A 228 -5.67 5.20 -19.95
CA ALA A 228 -6.27 6.47 -19.52
C ALA A 228 -7.69 6.63 -20.09
N GLY A 229 -8.66 6.91 -19.23
CA GLY A 229 -10.07 7.10 -19.61
C GLY A 229 -10.85 5.82 -19.96
N ARG A 230 -10.25 4.62 -19.82
CA ARG A 230 -10.95 3.36 -20.08
C ARG A 230 -11.68 2.81 -18.86
N PHE A 231 -11.42 3.33 -17.67
CA PHE A 231 -12.03 2.83 -16.43
C PHE A 231 -12.77 3.91 -15.67
N GLU A 232 -14.00 3.59 -15.29
CA GLU A 232 -14.71 4.28 -14.21
C GLU A 232 -14.47 3.57 -12.88
N THR A 233 -14.28 4.35 -11.82
CA THR A 233 -13.88 3.80 -10.53
C THR A 233 -14.80 4.27 -9.40
N LEU A 234 -15.25 3.33 -8.60
CA LEU A 234 -16.11 3.54 -7.45
C LEU A 234 -15.44 3.02 -6.17
N ALA A 235 -15.78 3.58 -5.04
CA ALA A 235 -15.35 3.07 -3.74
C ALA A 235 -16.51 3.08 -2.74
N ILE A 236 -16.63 2.02 -1.96
CA ILE A 236 -17.65 1.82 -0.95
C ILE A 236 -16.94 1.38 0.33
N ARG A 237 -17.15 2.11 1.43
CA ARG A 237 -16.72 1.70 2.77
C ARG A 237 -17.73 0.76 3.37
N VAL A 238 -17.26 -0.30 4.01
CA VAL A 238 -18.09 -1.30 4.71
C VAL A 238 -17.62 -1.47 6.16
N PRO A 239 -18.51 -1.95 7.07
CA PRO A 239 -18.21 -2.11 8.50
C PRO A 239 -17.25 -3.29 8.80
N THR A 240 -16.11 -3.34 8.16
CA THR A 240 -15.01 -4.28 8.43
C THR A 240 -13.76 -3.49 8.80
N VAL A 241 -12.94 -4.02 9.69
CA VAL A 241 -11.77 -3.28 10.22
C VAL A 241 -10.54 -3.37 9.33
N ASN A 242 -10.43 -4.44 8.55
CA ASN A 242 -9.31 -4.68 7.61
C ASN A 242 -9.74 -5.66 6.53
N VAL A 243 -8.93 -5.78 5.50
CA VAL A 243 -9.15 -6.49 4.24
C VAL A 243 -10.29 -5.91 3.42
N SER A 244 -9.97 -5.62 2.21
CA SER A 244 -10.85 -5.02 1.20
C SER A 244 -10.99 -5.95 0.01
N MET A 245 -12.04 -5.74 -0.79
CA MET A 245 -12.25 -6.46 -2.05
C MET A 245 -12.25 -5.48 -3.22
N MET A 246 -11.63 -5.87 -4.32
CA MET A 246 -11.72 -5.20 -5.60
C MET A 246 -12.67 -6.01 -6.49
N ASP A 247 -13.76 -5.41 -6.93
CA ASP A 247 -14.70 -5.96 -7.89
C ASP A 247 -14.48 -5.27 -9.24
N ILE A 248 -14.05 -6.06 -10.24
CA ILE A 248 -13.61 -5.56 -11.55
C ILE A 248 -14.50 -6.16 -12.62
N THR A 249 -15.14 -5.33 -13.40
CA THR A 249 -15.90 -5.74 -14.60
C THR A 249 -15.31 -5.01 -15.81
N MET A 250 -14.93 -5.74 -16.84
CA MET A 250 -14.28 -5.18 -18.03
C MET A 250 -14.69 -5.87 -19.32
N THR A 251 -14.71 -5.13 -20.41
CA THR A 251 -14.82 -5.67 -21.75
C THR A 251 -13.43 -5.88 -22.32
N VAL A 252 -13.15 -7.06 -22.82
CA VAL A 252 -11.88 -7.43 -23.45
C VAL A 252 -12.04 -7.58 -24.97
N ASN A 253 -10.92 -7.42 -25.71
CA ASN A 253 -10.93 -7.48 -27.18
C ASN A 253 -10.98 -8.93 -27.70
N THR A 254 -10.47 -9.89 -26.93
CA THR A 254 -10.35 -11.28 -27.31
C THR A 254 -11.51 -12.10 -26.69
N ASP A 255 -12.13 -12.97 -27.48
CA ASP A 255 -13.12 -13.93 -26.97
C ASP A 255 -12.45 -14.83 -25.91
N THR A 256 -13.11 -15.00 -24.78
CA THR A 256 -12.57 -15.74 -23.64
C THR A 256 -13.67 -16.45 -22.84
N HIS A 257 -13.26 -17.19 -21.82
CA HIS A 257 -14.13 -17.85 -20.85
C HIS A 257 -13.46 -17.87 -19.46
N ALA A 258 -14.23 -18.09 -18.40
CA ALA A 258 -13.76 -17.96 -17.00
C ALA A 258 -12.51 -18.79 -16.70
N ARG A 259 -12.42 -20.02 -17.20
CA ARG A 259 -11.25 -20.88 -17.01
C ARG A 259 -9.98 -20.26 -17.61
N GLN A 260 -10.06 -19.74 -18.85
CA GLN A 260 -8.91 -19.10 -19.50
C GLN A 260 -8.44 -17.86 -18.72
N VAL A 261 -9.38 -17.04 -18.24
CA VAL A 261 -9.06 -15.87 -17.38
C VAL A 261 -8.31 -16.32 -16.11
N ASN A 262 -8.83 -17.37 -15.45
CA ASN A 262 -8.20 -17.94 -14.27
C ASN A 262 -6.80 -18.50 -14.58
N ASP A 263 -6.65 -19.27 -15.67
CA ASP A 263 -5.37 -19.86 -16.06
C ASP A 263 -4.30 -18.77 -16.30
N LEU A 264 -4.64 -17.62 -16.89
CA LEU A 264 -3.73 -16.47 -17.07
C LEU A 264 -3.29 -15.87 -15.73
N LEU A 265 -4.23 -15.69 -14.80
CA LEU A 265 -3.94 -15.11 -13.47
C LEU A 265 -3.14 -16.09 -12.61
N VAL A 266 -3.44 -17.39 -12.67
CA VAL A 266 -2.66 -18.44 -11.99
C VAL A 266 -1.23 -18.46 -12.54
N ALA A 267 -1.06 -18.46 -13.86
CA ALA A 267 0.26 -18.44 -14.48
C ALA A 267 1.07 -17.21 -14.06
N ALA A 268 0.46 -16.03 -14.02
CA ALA A 268 1.13 -14.80 -13.56
C ALA A 268 1.53 -14.87 -12.08
N SER A 269 0.67 -15.42 -11.23
CA SER A 269 0.94 -15.55 -9.78
C SER A 269 2.08 -16.52 -9.46
N GLN A 270 2.33 -17.48 -10.33
CA GLN A 270 3.40 -18.48 -10.18
C GLN A 270 4.74 -18.03 -10.80
N ASN A 271 4.72 -17.02 -11.67
CA ASN A 271 5.89 -16.56 -12.43
C ASN A 271 6.19 -15.07 -12.17
N ALA A 272 5.88 -14.19 -13.11
CA ALA A 272 6.29 -12.77 -13.09
C ALA A 272 5.77 -11.98 -11.88
N LEU A 273 4.62 -12.35 -11.33
CA LEU A 273 4.01 -11.70 -10.18
C LEU A 273 4.01 -12.59 -8.91
N SER A 274 4.92 -13.54 -8.82
CA SER A 274 5.08 -14.37 -7.63
C SER A 274 5.31 -13.52 -6.38
N GLY A 275 4.53 -13.78 -5.32
CA GLY A 275 4.55 -13.01 -4.07
C GLY A 275 3.85 -11.64 -4.15
N ILE A 276 3.39 -11.22 -5.34
CA ILE A 276 2.64 -9.98 -5.57
C ILE A 276 1.16 -10.28 -5.83
N LEU A 277 0.90 -11.15 -6.79
CA LEU A 277 -0.42 -11.67 -7.11
C LEU A 277 -0.56 -13.07 -6.52
N GLY A 278 -1.69 -13.34 -5.90
CA GLY A 278 -2.09 -14.66 -5.45
C GLY A 278 -3.41 -15.09 -6.05
N VAL A 279 -3.75 -16.34 -5.84
CA VAL A 279 -5.04 -16.91 -6.22
C VAL A 279 -5.55 -17.78 -5.06
N SER A 280 -6.87 -17.91 -4.95
CA SER A 280 -7.55 -18.87 -4.07
C SER A 280 -8.68 -19.55 -4.82
N ASP A 281 -8.78 -20.85 -4.66
CA ASP A 281 -9.90 -21.68 -5.14
C ASP A 281 -10.85 -22.10 -3.99
N GLU A 282 -10.51 -21.68 -2.77
CA GLU A 282 -11.30 -21.91 -1.56
C GLU A 282 -12.41 -20.86 -1.40
N GLN A 283 -13.48 -21.24 -0.68
CA GLN A 283 -14.60 -20.35 -0.36
C GLN A 283 -14.29 -19.52 0.89
N LEU A 284 -13.40 -18.54 0.73
CA LEU A 284 -12.89 -17.69 1.81
C LEU A 284 -13.64 -16.36 1.87
N VAL A 285 -13.47 -15.64 2.99
CA VAL A 285 -14.02 -14.31 3.23
C VAL A 285 -12.92 -13.34 3.67
N SER A 286 -13.25 -12.06 3.82
CA SER A 286 -12.27 -11.00 4.06
C SER A 286 -11.29 -11.28 5.22
N CYS A 287 -11.77 -11.79 6.35
CA CYS A 287 -10.91 -12.03 7.53
C CYS A 287 -9.85 -13.10 7.30
N ASP A 288 -10.04 -14.02 6.35
CA ASP A 288 -9.09 -15.09 6.04
C ASP A 288 -7.84 -14.55 5.31
N PHE A 289 -7.93 -13.35 4.74
CA PHE A 289 -6.84 -12.67 4.05
C PHE A 289 -6.14 -11.61 4.93
N ASN A 290 -6.51 -11.53 6.21
CA ASN A 290 -5.81 -10.65 7.14
C ASN A 290 -4.35 -11.08 7.27
N HIS A 291 -3.44 -10.12 7.16
CA HIS A 291 -2.00 -10.36 7.20
C HIS A 291 -1.43 -11.09 5.96
N ASP A 292 -2.16 -11.12 4.85
CA ASP A 292 -1.64 -11.62 3.58
C ASP A 292 -0.71 -10.56 2.94
N PRO A 293 0.55 -10.89 2.66
CA PRO A 293 1.50 -9.91 2.10
C PRO A 293 1.34 -9.65 0.60
N ARG A 294 0.48 -10.40 -0.11
CA ARG A 294 0.27 -10.25 -1.54
C ARG A 294 -0.62 -9.03 -1.83
N SER A 295 -0.30 -8.28 -2.87
CA SER A 295 -1.04 -7.08 -3.26
C SER A 295 -2.48 -7.35 -3.68
N ALA A 296 -2.73 -8.53 -4.23
CA ALA A 296 -4.06 -9.01 -4.62
C ALA A 296 -4.10 -10.53 -4.55
N VAL A 297 -5.22 -11.09 -4.10
CA VAL A 297 -5.51 -12.53 -4.15
C VAL A 297 -6.81 -12.72 -4.92
N ILE A 298 -6.73 -13.31 -6.11
CA ILE A 298 -7.89 -13.54 -6.97
C ILE A 298 -8.78 -14.63 -6.35
N ASP A 299 -10.06 -14.33 -6.25
CA ASP A 299 -11.10 -15.30 -5.91
C ASP A 299 -11.52 -16.05 -7.18
N LEU A 300 -10.83 -17.15 -7.49
CA LEU A 300 -11.03 -17.90 -8.74
C LEU A 300 -12.49 -18.38 -8.91
N PRO A 301 -13.17 -18.88 -7.85
CA PRO A 301 -14.58 -19.25 -7.93
C PRO A 301 -15.52 -18.11 -8.32
N GLN A 302 -15.13 -16.85 -8.14
CA GLN A 302 -15.95 -15.67 -8.46
C GLN A 302 -15.70 -15.10 -9.85
N THR A 303 -14.76 -15.64 -10.63
CA THR A 303 -14.55 -15.23 -12.02
C THR A 303 -15.77 -15.58 -12.89
N ARG A 304 -16.25 -14.60 -13.65
CA ARG A 304 -17.39 -14.75 -14.57
C ARG A 304 -17.04 -14.17 -15.94
N VAL A 305 -17.60 -14.78 -16.98
CA VAL A 305 -17.59 -14.23 -18.32
C VAL A 305 -19.01 -14.30 -18.88
N SER A 306 -19.56 -13.14 -19.21
CA SER A 306 -20.87 -13.05 -19.87
C SER A 306 -20.69 -12.84 -21.37
N GLY A 307 -21.43 -13.57 -22.18
CA GLY A 307 -21.17 -13.64 -23.61
C GLY A 307 -19.78 -14.24 -23.82
N ARG A 308 -18.90 -13.51 -24.49
CA ARG A 308 -17.53 -13.96 -24.78
C ARG A 308 -16.46 -12.96 -24.32
N ARG A 309 -16.83 -11.71 -23.99
CA ARG A 309 -15.88 -10.62 -23.77
C ARG A 309 -16.14 -9.77 -22.53
N LEU A 310 -17.29 -9.92 -21.86
CA LEU A 310 -17.54 -9.23 -20.61
C LEU A 310 -17.02 -10.08 -19.44
N VAL A 311 -15.86 -9.71 -18.93
CA VAL A 311 -15.13 -10.42 -17.87
C VAL A 311 -15.38 -9.75 -16.53
N LYS A 312 -15.64 -10.56 -15.49
CA LYS A 312 -15.70 -10.13 -14.09
C LYS A 312 -14.69 -10.90 -13.26
N VAL A 313 -13.87 -10.18 -12.50
CA VAL A 313 -12.88 -10.74 -11.57
C VAL A 313 -13.05 -10.07 -10.22
N GLN A 314 -12.93 -10.84 -9.14
CA GLN A 314 -12.84 -10.32 -7.78
C GLN A 314 -11.49 -10.66 -7.16
N ALA A 315 -10.95 -9.72 -6.37
CA ALA A 315 -9.69 -9.89 -5.69
C ALA A 315 -9.75 -9.34 -4.27
N TRP A 316 -9.20 -10.09 -3.33
CA TRP A 316 -9.01 -9.70 -1.94
C TRP A 316 -7.66 -9.02 -1.76
N PHE A 317 -7.56 -8.07 -0.84
CA PHE A 317 -6.28 -7.47 -0.45
C PHE A 317 -6.32 -6.94 0.99
N ASP A 318 -5.28 -7.26 1.75
CA ASP A 318 -5.06 -6.59 3.02
C ASP A 318 -4.52 -5.17 2.75
N ASN A 319 -5.40 -4.19 2.91
CA ASN A 319 -5.11 -2.79 2.56
C ASN A 319 -4.06 -2.13 3.46
N GLU A 320 -3.70 -2.76 4.60
CA GLU A 320 -2.63 -2.30 5.49
C GLU A 320 -1.36 -3.15 5.32
N TRP A 321 -1.47 -4.47 5.50
CA TRP A 321 -0.32 -5.37 5.53
C TRP A 321 0.33 -5.57 4.16
N ALA A 322 -0.45 -5.91 3.14
CA ALA A 322 0.08 -6.05 1.80
C ALA A 322 0.73 -4.74 1.32
N TYR A 323 0.08 -3.62 1.60
CA TYR A 323 0.60 -2.31 1.23
C TYR A 323 1.92 -1.97 1.93
N ALA A 324 2.05 -2.29 3.23
CA ALA A 324 3.29 -2.12 3.98
C ALA A 324 4.44 -2.96 3.42
N ASN A 325 4.16 -4.19 2.99
CA ASN A 325 5.13 -5.04 2.31
C ASN A 325 5.58 -4.41 0.98
N ARG A 326 4.67 -3.86 0.19
CA ARG A 326 5.01 -3.14 -1.07
C ARG A 326 5.85 -1.88 -0.82
N MET A 327 5.62 -1.17 0.29
CA MET A 327 6.49 -0.05 0.69
C MET A 327 7.95 -0.50 0.85
N LEU A 328 8.18 -1.62 1.54
CA LEU A 328 9.52 -2.16 1.75
C LEU A 328 10.15 -2.69 0.45
N ASP A 329 9.37 -3.36 -0.40
CA ASP A 329 9.85 -3.80 -1.72
C ASP A 329 10.26 -2.63 -2.61
N THR A 330 9.42 -1.59 -2.67
CA THR A 330 9.73 -0.37 -3.45
C THR A 330 10.97 0.32 -2.88
N THR A 331 11.14 0.30 -1.56
CA THR A 331 12.32 0.85 -0.89
C THR A 331 13.60 0.13 -1.33
N ILE A 332 13.60 -1.19 -1.30
CA ILE A 332 14.77 -1.99 -1.75
C ILE A 332 15.02 -1.73 -3.23
N ALA A 333 14.00 -1.78 -4.07
CA ALA A 333 14.16 -1.51 -5.50
C ALA A 333 14.76 -0.12 -5.77
N ALA A 334 14.29 0.91 -5.07
CA ALA A 334 14.80 2.28 -5.22
C ALA A 334 16.25 2.45 -4.77
N LEU A 335 16.73 1.60 -3.84
CA LEU A 335 18.09 1.64 -3.30
C LEU A 335 19.07 0.77 -4.08
N THR A 336 18.58 -0.26 -4.76
CA THR A 336 19.41 -1.24 -5.50
C THR A 336 19.48 -0.96 -7.00
N THR A 337 18.69 -0.02 -7.50
CA THR A 337 18.75 0.42 -8.89
C THR A 337 20.12 1.05 -9.21
N ALA A 338 20.78 0.53 -10.24
CA ALA A 338 22.13 0.91 -10.67
C ALA A 338 22.20 2.28 -11.34
#